data_e74781e04ea32c0070ac01e5e126e09a
#
_entry.id   e74781e04ea32c0070ac01e5e126e09a
#
_cell.length_a   1.000
_cell.length_b   1.000
_cell.length_c   1.000
_cell.angle_alpha   90.00
_cell.angle_beta   90.00
_cell.angle_gamma   90.00
#
_symmetry.space_group_name_H-M   'P 1'
#
loop_
_entity.id
_entity.type
_entity.pdbx_description
1 polymer ?
#
loop_
_entity_poly.entity_id
_entity_poly.type
_entity_poly.pdbx_seq_one_letter_code
_entity_poly.pdbx_strand_id
1 'polypeptide(L)'
;MSDNHLIKNAKRLTNAEYHDLPHLGSTTLKTLDREGPAYLAAMQACPKRPESRALTFGAAVHAVMDGTFLDQYSVAPESYKTATSDKFLQLAADTDRPLLTTQEAAEVTACGNALRAALGPFIAGRQKLVEPSFLWTQETARYKVPCKCRPDMLLIDAESNAIYVEIKTAAQTGLHAWRSSCWQFGYWLQQAHYEAGIIASGAASVRTVFVVVRKSLPYDVQCYSFSADDAAA
;
A
#
# COMPACT_ATOMS: atom_id res chain seq x y z
N MET A 1 10.77 -25.91 -13.99
CA MET A 1 10.21 -24.69 -13.38
C MET A 1 8.84 -24.51 -13.99
N SER A 2 7.77 -24.63 -13.21
CA SER A 2 6.41 -24.43 -13.72
C SER A 2 6.28 -23.01 -14.24
N ASP A 3 5.68 -22.88 -15.40
CA ASP A 3 5.46 -21.62 -16.11
C ASP A 3 4.35 -20.83 -15.38
N ASN A 4 4.69 -20.17 -14.26
CA ASN A 4 3.71 -19.52 -13.39
C ASN A 4 3.12 -18.28 -14.09
N HIS A 5 1.90 -18.41 -14.60
CA HIS A 5 1.18 -17.36 -15.30
C HIS A 5 1.01 -16.07 -14.48
N LEU A 6 0.83 -16.20 -13.16
CA LEU A 6 0.69 -15.05 -12.27
C LEU A 6 1.95 -14.16 -12.29
N ILE A 7 3.12 -14.78 -12.30
CA ILE A 7 4.39 -14.04 -12.33
C ILE A 7 4.60 -13.36 -13.68
N LYS A 8 4.21 -14.01 -14.78
CA LYS A 8 4.28 -13.43 -16.14
C LYS A 8 3.33 -12.25 -16.32
N ASN A 9 2.18 -12.29 -15.67
CA ASN A 9 1.17 -11.23 -15.74
C ASN A 9 1.47 -10.05 -14.81
N ALA A 10 2.38 -10.21 -13.85
CA ALA A 10 2.83 -9.14 -12.98
C ALA A 10 3.69 -8.14 -13.75
N LYS A 11 3.19 -6.91 -13.90
CA LYS A 11 3.91 -5.81 -14.57
C LYS A 11 4.73 -5.03 -13.55
N ARG A 12 5.88 -4.54 -13.97
CA ARG A 12 6.67 -3.56 -13.22
C ARG A 12 6.45 -2.18 -13.85
N LEU A 13 5.51 -1.44 -13.30
CA LEU A 13 5.22 -0.07 -13.71
C LEU A 13 5.80 0.90 -12.68
N THR A 14 6.34 2.00 -13.13
CA THR A 14 6.66 3.12 -12.24
C THR A 14 5.39 3.67 -11.60
N ASN A 15 5.53 4.45 -10.52
CA ASN A 15 4.38 5.07 -9.86
C ASN A 15 3.59 5.97 -10.82
N ALA A 16 4.29 6.76 -11.64
CA ALA A 16 3.66 7.62 -12.65
C ALA A 16 2.89 6.80 -13.68
N GLU A 17 3.52 5.80 -14.31
CA GLU A 17 2.86 4.93 -15.29
C GLU A 17 1.61 4.25 -14.72
N TYR A 18 1.70 3.73 -13.49
CA TYR A 18 0.55 3.08 -12.84
C TYR A 18 -0.61 4.07 -12.61
N HIS A 19 -0.32 5.28 -12.13
CA HIS A 19 -1.37 6.27 -11.83
C HIS A 19 -1.99 6.85 -13.10
N ASP A 20 -1.25 6.99 -14.18
CA ASP A 20 -1.73 7.53 -15.46
C ASP A 20 -2.63 6.56 -16.24
N LEU A 21 -2.63 5.27 -15.88
CA LEU A 21 -3.54 4.31 -16.51
C LEU A 21 -5.01 4.66 -16.24
N PRO A 22 -5.87 4.72 -17.27
CA PRO A 22 -7.30 5.00 -17.12
C PRO A 22 -8.11 3.79 -16.61
N HIS A 23 -7.54 3.04 -15.68
CA HIS A 23 -8.10 1.83 -15.11
C HIS A 23 -8.69 2.11 -13.73
N LEU A 24 -9.77 1.43 -13.40
CA LEU A 24 -10.42 1.50 -12.10
C LEU A 24 -9.51 0.86 -11.03
N GLY A 25 -9.05 1.65 -10.07
CA GLY A 25 -8.29 1.19 -8.92
C GLY A 25 -9.09 1.27 -7.63
N SER A 26 -8.60 0.65 -6.56
CA SER A 26 -9.30 0.62 -5.26
C SER A 26 -9.59 2.00 -4.68
N THR A 27 -8.72 2.99 -4.88
CA THR A 27 -8.96 4.38 -4.43
C THR A 27 -10.20 4.98 -5.09
N THR A 28 -10.34 4.78 -6.41
CA THR A 28 -11.52 5.25 -7.17
C THR A 28 -12.79 4.54 -6.69
N LEU A 29 -12.73 3.22 -6.47
CA LEU A 29 -13.85 2.46 -5.92
C LEU A 29 -14.28 2.96 -4.55
N LYS A 30 -13.33 3.15 -3.65
CA LYS A 30 -13.59 3.70 -2.30
C LYS A 30 -14.20 5.10 -2.33
N THR A 31 -13.76 5.93 -3.26
CA THR A 31 -14.34 7.27 -3.46
C THR A 31 -15.77 7.18 -4.00
N LEU A 32 -16.02 6.30 -4.97
CA LEU A 32 -17.36 6.08 -5.51
C LEU A 32 -18.35 5.57 -4.46
N ASP A 33 -17.91 4.63 -3.64
CA ASP A 33 -18.70 4.03 -2.57
C ASP A 33 -19.10 5.07 -1.51
N ARG A 34 -18.18 5.93 -1.12
CA ARG A 34 -18.39 6.88 -0.02
C ARG A 34 -19.02 8.19 -0.43
N GLU A 35 -18.63 8.74 -1.55
CA GLU A 35 -18.92 10.11 -1.95
C GLU A 35 -19.78 10.18 -3.23
N GLY A 36 -19.88 9.08 -3.97
CA GLY A 36 -20.62 9.00 -5.21
C GLY A 36 -19.89 9.57 -6.44
N PRO A 37 -20.49 9.38 -7.65
CA PRO A 37 -19.85 9.70 -8.91
C PRO A 37 -19.64 11.20 -9.16
N ALA A 38 -20.52 12.06 -8.68
CA ALA A 38 -20.40 13.51 -8.85
C ALA A 38 -19.16 14.05 -8.13
N TYR A 39 -18.90 13.57 -6.92
CA TYR A 39 -17.71 13.95 -6.16
C TYR A 39 -16.43 13.45 -6.83
N LEU A 40 -16.43 12.21 -7.32
CA LEU A 40 -15.29 11.66 -8.06
C LEU A 40 -14.96 12.50 -9.30
N ALA A 41 -15.96 12.89 -10.08
CA ALA A 41 -15.77 13.74 -11.26
C ALA A 41 -15.18 15.11 -10.89
N ALA A 42 -15.67 15.73 -9.81
CA ALA A 42 -15.14 16.99 -9.31
C ALA A 42 -13.69 16.84 -8.84
N MET A 43 -13.35 15.76 -8.13
CA MET A 43 -11.98 15.49 -7.68
C MET A 43 -11.01 15.26 -8.83
N GLN A 44 -11.44 14.60 -9.90
CA GLN A 44 -10.62 14.39 -11.09
C GLN A 44 -10.33 15.69 -11.86
N ALA A 45 -11.23 16.66 -11.78
CA ALA A 45 -11.05 17.99 -12.38
C ALA A 45 -10.20 18.94 -11.53
N CYS A 46 -9.96 18.62 -10.26
CA CYS A 46 -9.16 19.45 -9.37
C CYS A 46 -7.67 19.12 -9.45
N PRO A 47 -6.78 20.10 -9.25
CA PRO A 47 -5.35 19.84 -9.14
C PRO A 47 -5.05 18.89 -7.96
N LYS A 48 -4.07 18.01 -8.14
CA LYS A 48 -3.62 17.08 -7.09
C LYS A 48 -3.22 17.86 -5.83
N ARG A 49 -3.77 17.48 -4.69
CA ARG A 49 -3.37 18.05 -3.39
C ARG A 49 -1.95 17.59 -3.03
N PRO A 50 -1.17 18.43 -2.35
CA PRO A 50 0.11 18.00 -1.80
C PRO A 50 -0.05 16.77 -0.91
N GLU A 51 0.92 15.89 -0.94
CA GLU A 51 0.94 14.73 -0.06
C GLU A 51 1.00 15.16 1.41
N SER A 52 0.22 14.49 2.25
CA SER A 52 0.28 14.74 3.69
C SER A 52 1.51 14.07 4.30
N ARG A 53 2.04 14.63 5.40
CA ARG A 53 3.15 14.03 6.16
C ARG A 53 2.87 12.55 6.54
N ALA A 54 1.62 12.21 6.80
CA ALA A 54 1.23 10.84 7.11
C ALA A 54 1.42 9.89 5.92
N LEU A 55 1.12 10.34 4.70
CA LEU A 55 1.37 9.58 3.47
C LEU A 55 2.87 9.46 3.19
N THR A 56 3.62 10.57 3.33
CA THR A 56 5.09 10.57 3.21
C THR A 56 5.73 9.56 4.17
N PHE A 57 5.29 9.55 5.44
CA PHE A 57 5.78 8.59 6.44
C PHE A 57 5.48 7.14 6.02
N GLY A 58 4.25 6.85 5.62
CA GLY A 58 3.85 5.52 5.16
C GLY A 58 4.69 5.06 3.96
N ALA A 59 4.84 5.90 2.94
CA ALA A 59 5.64 5.61 1.76
C ALA A 59 7.13 5.41 2.12
N ALA A 60 7.68 6.18 3.07
CA ALA A 60 9.04 6.00 3.55
C ALA A 60 9.25 4.65 4.27
N VAL A 61 8.25 4.15 5.01
CA VAL A 61 8.29 2.80 5.60
C VAL A 61 8.37 1.73 4.51
N HIS A 62 7.62 1.85 3.43
CA HIS A 62 7.73 0.95 2.26
C HIS A 62 9.13 1.02 1.64
N ALA A 63 9.67 2.21 1.44
CA ALA A 63 11.02 2.37 0.90
C ALA A 63 12.11 1.73 1.80
N VAL A 64 11.95 1.76 3.13
CA VAL A 64 12.83 1.00 4.04
C VAL A 64 12.68 -0.50 3.80
N MET A 65 11.44 -1.01 3.67
CA MET A 65 11.18 -2.43 3.42
C MET A 65 11.84 -2.92 2.13
N ASP A 66 11.86 -2.08 1.11
CA ASP A 66 12.37 -2.40 -0.23
C ASP A 66 13.86 -2.09 -0.39
N GLY A 67 14.48 -1.48 0.63
CA GLY A 67 15.90 -1.10 0.61
C GLY A 67 16.22 0.13 -0.25
N THR A 68 15.21 0.91 -0.64
CA THR A 68 15.32 2.09 -1.53
C THR A 68 15.23 3.42 -0.78
N PHE A 69 15.19 3.38 0.55
CA PHE A 69 14.94 4.56 1.38
C PHE A 69 15.90 5.72 1.08
N LEU A 70 17.21 5.45 1.03
CA LEU A 70 18.22 6.48 0.79
C LEU A 70 18.21 7.03 -0.64
N ASP A 71 17.64 6.28 -1.58
CA ASP A 71 17.50 6.72 -2.97
C ASP A 71 16.29 7.64 -3.15
N GLN A 72 15.25 7.44 -2.34
CA GLN A 72 13.95 8.13 -2.48
C GLN A 72 13.76 9.28 -1.49
N TYR A 73 14.44 9.28 -0.35
CA TYR A 73 14.23 10.24 0.74
C TYR A 73 15.54 10.91 1.15
N SER A 74 15.43 12.16 1.58
CA SER A 74 16.49 12.92 2.25
C SER A 74 16.18 13.06 3.74
N VAL A 75 17.23 13.13 4.56
CA VAL A 75 17.10 13.33 6.01
C VAL A 75 17.71 14.68 6.36
N ALA A 76 16.93 15.51 7.05
CA ALA A 76 17.39 16.83 7.51
C ALA A 76 18.45 16.68 8.60
N PRO A 77 19.40 17.63 8.73
CA PRO A 77 20.32 17.69 9.87
C PRO A 77 19.59 17.73 11.22
N GLU A 78 20.23 17.23 12.28
CA GLU A 78 19.63 17.14 13.63
C GLU A 78 19.13 18.48 14.21
N SER A 79 19.65 19.61 13.73
CA SER A 79 19.17 20.94 14.11
C SER A 79 17.74 21.25 13.66
N TYR A 80 17.20 20.49 12.69
CA TYR A 80 15.85 20.63 12.15
C TYR A 80 14.90 19.65 12.83
N LYS A 81 14.51 19.95 14.06
CA LYS A 81 13.71 19.02 14.89
C LYS A 81 12.24 18.96 14.52
N THR A 82 11.71 19.95 13.81
CA THR A 82 10.29 20.09 13.54
C THR A 82 10.03 20.29 12.05
N ALA A 83 9.28 19.39 11.46
CA ALA A 83 8.93 19.39 10.03
C ALA A 83 8.04 20.59 9.60
N THR A 84 7.51 21.35 10.54
CA THR A 84 6.69 22.55 10.31
C THR A 84 7.44 23.86 10.50
N SER A 85 8.74 23.83 10.84
CA SER A 85 9.54 25.04 10.96
C SER A 85 9.83 25.64 9.59
N ASP A 86 9.87 26.99 9.49
CA ASP A 86 10.15 27.68 8.23
C ASP A 86 11.48 27.23 7.61
N LYS A 87 12.49 27.00 8.44
CA LYS A 87 13.80 26.49 8.01
C LYS A 87 13.72 25.11 7.39
N PHE A 88 12.92 24.21 7.98
CA PHE A 88 12.70 22.88 7.42
C PHE A 88 11.94 22.95 6.10
N LEU A 89 10.87 23.77 6.03
CA LEU A 89 10.07 23.95 4.82
C LEU A 89 10.90 24.55 3.68
N GLN A 90 11.80 25.51 3.99
CA GLN A 90 12.74 26.05 3.01
C GLN A 90 13.68 24.96 2.49
N LEU A 91 14.32 24.19 3.39
CA LEU A 91 15.20 23.10 3.00
C LEU A 91 14.46 22.03 2.18
N ALA A 92 13.21 21.72 2.53
CA ALA A 92 12.40 20.78 1.78
C ALA A 92 12.07 21.26 0.37
N ALA A 93 11.86 22.57 0.18
CA ALA A 93 11.64 23.18 -1.13
C ALA A 93 12.90 23.14 -2.02
N ASP A 94 14.07 23.19 -1.41
CA ASP A 94 15.37 23.14 -2.09
C ASP A 94 15.87 21.70 -2.37
N THR A 95 15.09 20.69 -1.96
CA THR A 95 15.48 19.29 -2.07
C THR A 95 14.60 18.57 -3.09
N ASP A 96 15.19 17.85 -4.04
CA ASP A 96 14.47 17.11 -5.09
C ASP A 96 13.69 15.87 -4.57
N ARG A 97 13.94 15.46 -3.34
CA ARG A 97 13.33 14.29 -2.69
C ARG A 97 12.59 14.71 -1.43
N PRO A 98 11.51 13.97 -1.06
CA PRO A 98 10.82 14.22 0.19
C PRO A 98 11.77 14.21 1.38
N LEU A 99 11.70 15.27 2.21
CA LEU A 99 12.58 15.48 3.35
C LEU A 99 11.91 14.98 4.64
N LEU A 100 12.64 14.17 5.41
CA LEU A 100 12.27 13.71 6.76
C LEU A 100 13.15 14.37 7.80
N THR A 101 12.62 14.59 9.01
CA THR A 101 13.45 14.92 10.16
C THR A 101 14.27 13.69 10.57
N THR A 102 15.34 13.88 11.31
CA THR A 102 16.15 12.77 11.87
C THR A 102 15.30 11.83 12.72
N GLN A 103 14.34 12.37 13.49
CA GLN A 103 13.42 11.59 14.29
C GLN A 103 12.50 10.74 13.41
N GLU A 104 11.85 11.33 12.39
CA GLU A 104 10.97 10.58 11.47
C GLU A 104 11.75 9.49 10.73
N ALA A 105 12.98 9.75 10.31
CA ALA A 105 13.83 8.75 9.66
C ALA A 105 14.16 7.56 10.60
N ALA A 106 14.42 7.84 11.88
CA ALA A 106 14.65 6.81 12.88
C ALA A 106 13.36 5.97 13.13
N GLU A 107 12.21 6.62 13.24
CA GLU A 107 10.91 5.96 13.44
C GLU A 107 10.53 5.11 12.21
N VAL A 108 10.71 5.63 11.00
CA VAL A 108 10.48 4.90 9.74
C VAL A 108 11.37 3.66 9.66
N THR A 109 12.66 3.80 10.04
CA THR A 109 13.62 2.68 10.07
C THR A 109 13.20 1.63 11.09
N ALA A 110 12.77 2.04 12.28
CA ALA A 110 12.28 1.13 13.32
C ALA A 110 11.03 0.37 12.87
N CYS A 111 10.06 1.05 12.23
CA CYS A 111 8.87 0.43 11.64
C CYS A 111 9.26 -0.61 10.58
N GLY A 112 10.16 -0.25 9.66
CA GLY A 112 10.62 -1.17 8.60
C GLY A 112 11.31 -2.41 9.14
N ASN A 113 12.13 -2.28 10.19
CA ASN A 113 12.78 -3.41 10.85
C ASN A 113 11.78 -4.32 11.56
N ALA A 114 10.78 -3.75 12.26
CA ALA A 114 9.71 -4.50 12.90
C ALA A 114 8.88 -5.29 11.86
N LEU A 115 8.55 -4.67 10.74
CA LEU A 115 7.85 -5.32 9.63
C LEU A 115 8.66 -6.46 9.01
N ARG A 116 9.97 -6.27 8.77
CA ARG A 116 10.83 -7.34 8.25
C ARG A 116 10.85 -8.57 9.17
N ALA A 117 10.94 -8.33 10.49
CA ALA A 117 10.90 -9.40 11.46
C ALA A 117 9.55 -10.15 11.43
N ALA A 118 8.44 -9.42 11.39
CA ALA A 118 7.10 -10.00 11.37
C ALA A 118 6.79 -10.74 10.05
N LEU A 119 7.31 -10.28 8.93
CA LEU A 119 7.06 -10.86 7.60
C LEU A 119 7.98 -12.05 7.28
N GLY A 120 9.11 -12.20 7.97
CA GLY A 120 10.07 -13.28 7.73
C GLY A 120 9.43 -14.66 7.58
N PRO A 121 8.56 -15.11 8.50
CA PRO A 121 7.88 -16.40 8.41
C PRO A 121 6.96 -16.56 7.19
N PHE A 122 6.35 -15.47 6.71
CA PHE A 122 5.49 -15.51 5.52
C PHE A 122 6.29 -15.59 4.23
N ILE A 123 7.49 -14.96 4.19
CA ILE A 123 8.36 -14.93 3.01
C ILE A 123 9.08 -16.26 2.79
N ALA A 124 9.38 -16.98 3.86
CA ALA A 124 10.15 -18.22 3.80
C ALA A 124 9.52 -19.25 2.83
N GLY A 125 10.31 -19.72 1.86
CA GLY A 125 9.89 -20.72 0.88
C GLY A 125 8.94 -20.20 -0.22
N ARG A 126 8.71 -18.88 -0.32
CA ARG A 126 7.84 -18.27 -1.34
C ARG A 126 8.60 -17.33 -2.24
N GLN A 127 8.16 -17.24 -3.49
CA GLN A 127 8.61 -16.18 -4.38
C GLN A 127 7.97 -14.86 -3.97
N LYS A 128 8.79 -13.81 -3.78
CA LYS A 128 8.36 -12.47 -3.41
C LYS A 128 8.34 -11.56 -4.63
N LEU A 129 7.21 -10.90 -4.86
CA LEU A 129 7.08 -9.76 -5.77
C LEU A 129 6.75 -8.50 -4.94
N VAL A 130 7.48 -7.42 -5.19
CA VAL A 130 7.28 -6.12 -4.53
C VAL A 130 6.57 -5.20 -5.51
N GLU A 131 5.50 -4.57 -5.06
CA GLU A 131 4.65 -3.66 -5.83
C GLU A 131 4.29 -4.15 -7.25
N PRO A 132 3.95 -5.45 -7.43
CA PRO A 132 3.56 -5.93 -8.75
C PRO A 132 2.25 -5.28 -9.18
N SER A 133 2.19 -4.80 -10.42
CA SER A 133 0.98 -4.21 -10.99
C SER A 133 0.23 -5.24 -11.82
N PHE A 134 -1.05 -5.42 -11.53
CA PHE A 134 -1.95 -6.28 -12.28
C PHE A 134 -3.03 -5.46 -12.97
N LEU A 135 -3.30 -5.82 -14.22
CA LEU A 135 -4.33 -5.19 -15.06
C LEU A 135 -5.27 -6.29 -15.54
N TRP A 136 -6.56 -6.08 -15.36
CA TRP A 136 -7.58 -7.01 -15.84
C TRP A 136 -8.83 -6.28 -16.30
N THR A 137 -9.73 -6.98 -16.94
CA THR A 137 -11.05 -6.49 -17.29
C THR A 137 -12.09 -7.18 -16.41
N GLN A 138 -12.80 -6.41 -15.60
CA GLN A 138 -13.96 -6.92 -14.88
C GLN A 138 -15.17 -6.88 -15.80
N GLU A 139 -15.74 -8.05 -16.08
CA GLU A 139 -16.97 -8.15 -16.88
C GLU A 139 -18.20 -8.15 -15.97
N THR A 140 -19.19 -7.39 -16.35
CA THR A 140 -20.53 -7.38 -15.78
C THR A 140 -21.52 -7.70 -16.89
N ALA A 141 -22.80 -7.91 -16.55
CA ALA A 141 -23.84 -8.16 -17.55
C ALA A 141 -23.97 -7.06 -18.62
N ARG A 142 -23.50 -5.84 -18.33
CA ARG A 142 -23.68 -4.67 -19.21
C ARG A 142 -22.38 -3.99 -19.62
N TYR A 143 -21.30 -4.16 -18.86
CA TYR A 143 -20.07 -3.38 -19.02
C TYR A 143 -18.83 -4.24 -18.88
N LYS A 144 -17.79 -3.84 -19.61
CA LYS A 144 -16.41 -4.30 -19.43
C LYS A 144 -15.63 -3.14 -18.82
N VAL A 145 -15.13 -3.34 -17.60
CA VAL A 145 -14.44 -2.28 -16.85
C VAL A 145 -12.97 -2.64 -16.74
N PRO A 146 -12.06 -1.85 -17.34
CA PRO A 146 -10.63 -2.05 -17.14
C PRO A 146 -10.26 -1.70 -15.70
N CYS A 147 -9.61 -2.63 -15.01
CA CYS A 147 -9.24 -2.55 -13.60
C CYS A 147 -7.74 -2.66 -13.42
N LYS A 148 -7.25 -2.11 -12.31
CA LYS A 148 -5.84 -2.21 -11.89
C LYS A 148 -5.72 -2.38 -10.39
N CYS A 149 -4.71 -3.16 -9.96
CA CYS A 149 -4.27 -3.19 -8.57
C CYS A 149 -2.75 -3.27 -8.48
N ARG A 150 -2.22 -2.82 -7.33
CA ARG A 150 -0.80 -2.91 -6.98
C ARG A 150 -0.71 -3.23 -5.50
N PRO A 151 -0.62 -4.52 -5.14
CA PRO A 151 -0.34 -4.93 -3.77
C PRO A 151 1.06 -4.48 -3.35
N ASP A 152 1.25 -4.15 -2.08
CA ASP A 152 2.57 -3.80 -1.56
C ASP A 152 3.55 -4.96 -1.72
N MET A 153 3.08 -6.19 -1.46
CA MET A 153 3.85 -7.40 -1.67
C MET A 153 2.92 -8.57 -2.03
N LEU A 154 3.40 -9.43 -2.93
CA LEU A 154 2.76 -10.70 -3.25
C LEU A 154 3.75 -11.83 -3.02
N LEU A 155 3.35 -12.81 -2.21
CA LEU A 155 4.13 -14.01 -1.91
C LEU A 155 3.45 -15.20 -2.57
N ILE A 156 4.18 -15.95 -3.40
CA ILE A 156 3.63 -16.99 -4.27
C ILE A 156 4.34 -18.30 -3.95
N ASP A 157 3.59 -19.37 -3.71
CA ASP A 157 4.12 -20.73 -3.57
C ASP A 157 4.26 -21.47 -4.92
N ALA A 158 4.72 -22.70 -4.87
CA ALA A 158 4.95 -23.53 -6.05
C ALA A 158 3.64 -23.89 -6.79
N GLU A 159 2.52 -23.92 -6.08
CA GLU A 159 1.19 -24.24 -6.57
C GLU A 159 0.43 -23.01 -7.07
N SER A 160 1.08 -21.85 -7.12
CA SER A 160 0.47 -20.55 -7.51
C SER A 160 -0.58 -20.03 -6.51
N ASN A 161 -0.58 -20.51 -5.26
CA ASN A 161 -1.32 -19.84 -4.21
C ASN A 161 -0.59 -18.57 -3.81
N ALA A 162 -1.33 -17.49 -3.63
CA ALA A 162 -0.79 -16.18 -3.35
C ALA A 162 -1.19 -15.70 -1.94
N ILE A 163 -0.24 -15.07 -1.25
CA ILE A 163 -0.54 -14.21 -0.10
C ILE A 163 -0.34 -12.77 -0.55
N TYR A 164 -1.42 -12.03 -0.61
CA TYR A 164 -1.41 -10.59 -0.78
C TYR A 164 -1.15 -9.93 0.56
N VAL A 165 -0.02 -9.26 0.67
CA VAL A 165 0.38 -8.51 1.87
C VAL A 165 0.16 -7.03 1.61
N GLU A 166 -0.57 -6.38 2.51
CA GLU A 166 -0.80 -4.94 2.51
C GLU A 166 -0.28 -4.33 3.81
N ILE A 167 0.66 -3.41 3.71
CA ILE A 167 1.31 -2.77 4.85
C ILE A 167 0.56 -1.50 5.22
N LYS A 168 0.26 -1.33 6.50
CA LYS A 168 -0.37 -0.13 7.04
C LYS A 168 0.41 0.42 8.22
N THR A 169 0.63 1.72 8.24
CA THR A 169 1.18 2.43 9.40
C THR A 169 0.04 3.07 10.20
N ALA A 170 0.01 2.87 11.51
CA ALA A 170 -1.08 3.34 12.37
C ALA A 170 -0.57 3.94 13.68
N ALA A 171 -1.37 4.79 14.32
CA ALA A 171 -1.09 5.26 15.67
C ALA A 171 -1.35 4.16 16.72
N GLN A 172 -2.29 3.26 16.44
CA GLN A 172 -2.67 2.13 17.29
C GLN A 172 -2.87 0.89 16.44
N THR A 173 -2.45 -0.26 16.95
CA THR A 173 -2.48 -1.54 16.23
C THR A 173 -3.53 -2.52 16.76
N GLY A 174 -4.18 -2.24 17.89
CA GLY A 174 -5.19 -3.13 18.48
C GLY A 174 -6.44 -3.32 17.63
N LEU A 175 -7.16 -4.42 17.83
CA LEU A 175 -8.30 -4.84 17.01
C LEU A 175 -9.39 -3.78 16.88
N HIS A 176 -9.71 -3.03 17.94
CA HIS A 176 -10.73 -1.97 17.87
C HIS A 176 -10.31 -0.83 16.93
N ALA A 177 -9.06 -0.36 17.04
CA ALA A 177 -8.51 0.67 16.15
C ALA A 177 -8.42 0.16 14.71
N TRP A 178 -8.05 -1.10 14.52
CA TRP A 178 -8.04 -1.75 13.21
C TRP A 178 -9.43 -1.77 12.56
N ARG A 179 -10.47 -2.24 13.28
CA ARG A 179 -11.85 -2.24 12.76
C ARG A 179 -12.33 -0.85 12.37
N SER A 180 -12.08 0.16 13.21
CA SER A 180 -12.39 1.56 12.89
C SER A 180 -11.69 2.02 11.62
N SER A 181 -10.40 1.69 11.45
CA SER A 181 -9.63 2.02 10.25
C SER A 181 -10.17 1.31 9.00
N CYS A 182 -10.60 0.04 9.13
CA CYS A 182 -11.20 -0.71 8.02
C CYS A 182 -12.43 -0.01 7.45
N TRP A 183 -13.32 0.46 8.33
CA TRP A 183 -14.49 1.24 7.93
C TRP A 183 -14.09 2.59 7.36
N GLN A 184 -13.25 3.33 8.06
CA GLN A 184 -12.85 4.68 7.67
C GLN A 184 -12.16 4.72 6.31
N PHE A 185 -11.34 3.71 5.98
CA PHE A 185 -10.52 3.70 4.77
C PHE A 185 -10.97 2.68 3.71
N GLY A 186 -12.05 1.93 3.96
CA GLY A 186 -12.59 0.95 3.01
C GLY A 186 -11.61 -0.17 2.67
N TYR A 187 -10.92 -0.75 3.67
CA TYR A 187 -9.91 -1.79 3.43
C TYR A 187 -10.52 -3.10 2.92
N TRP A 188 -11.75 -3.40 3.34
CA TRP A 188 -12.51 -4.54 2.84
C TRP A 188 -12.74 -4.45 1.31
N LEU A 189 -13.06 -3.24 0.81
CA LEU A 189 -13.25 -3.02 -0.64
C LEU A 189 -11.93 -3.12 -1.40
N GLN A 190 -10.84 -2.62 -0.80
CA GLN A 190 -9.50 -2.78 -1.36
C GLN A 190 -9.12 -4.25 -1.47
N GLN A 191 -9.35 -5.03 -0.41
CA GLN A 191 -9.09 -6.48 -0.42
C GLN A 191 -9.84 -7.17 -1.55
N ALA A 192 -11.16 -7.02 -1.60
CA ALA A 192 -11.99 -7.67 -2.61
C ALA A 192 -11.54 -7.32 -4.05
N HIS A 193 -11.25 -6.04 -4.30
CA HIS A 193 -10.77 -5.59 -5.59
C HIS A 193 -9.41 -6.19 -5.97
N TYR A 194 -8.47 -6.24 -5.02
CA TYR A 194 -7.13 -6.76 -5.26
C TYR A 194 -7.13 -8.27 -5.43
N GLU A 195 -7.88 -9.01 -4.60
CA GLU A 195 -8.04 -10.46 -4.74
C GLU A 195 -8.62 -10.82 -6.10
N ALA A 196 -9.67 -10.10 -6.56
CA ALA A 196 -10.24 -10.31 -7.88
C ALA A 196 -9.19 -10.13 -9.00
N GLY A 197 -8.36 -9.09 -8.91
CA GLY A 197 -7.30 -8.82 -9.89
C GLY A 197 -6.19 -9.88 -9.89
N ILE A 198 -5.77 -10.33 -8.71
CA ILE A 198 -4.72 -11.35 -8.56
C ILE A 198 -5.23 -12.71 -9.07
N ILE A 199 -6.47 -13.08 -8.77
CA ILE A 199 -7.12 -14.31 -9.31
C ILE A 199 -7.25 -14.22 -10.83
N ALA A 200 -7.75 -13.09 -11.36
CA ALA A 200 -7.87 -12.88 -12.82
C ALA A 200 -6.51 -12.93 -13.53
N SER A 201 -5.43 -12.68 -12.82
CA SER A 201 -4.06 -12.75 -13.34
C SER A 201 -3.42 -14.14 -13.25
N GLY A 202 -4.11 -15.14 -12.70
CA GLY A 202 -3.69 -16.55 -12.73
C GLY A 202 -3.27 -17.14 -11.38
N ALA A 203 -3.60 -16.50 -10.25
CA ALA A 203 -3.45 -17.15 -8.94
C ALA A 203 -4.46 -18.31 -8.78
N ALA A 204 -4.01 -19.42 -8.23
CA ALA A 204 -4.87 -20.55 -7.89
C ALA A 204 -5.79 -20.22 -6.70
N SER A 205 -5.24 -19.50 -5.73
CA SER A 205 -5.98 -18.94 -4.60
C SER A 205 -5.27 -17.66 -4.11
N VAL A 206 -6.01 -16.80 -3.40
CA VAL A 206 -5.47 -15.60 -2.77
C VAL A 206 -5.92 -15.53 -1.31
N ARG A 207 -4.98 -15.21 -0.43
CA ARG A 207 -5.23 -14.85 0.95
C ARG A 207 -4.66 -13.47 1.23
N THR A 208 -5.46 -12.56 1.74
CA THR A 208 -4.99 -11.23 2.14
C THR A 208 -4.52 -11.21 3.59
N VAL A 209 -3.39 -10.55 3.83
CA VAL A 209 -2.87 -10.25 5.15
C VAL A 209 -2.53 -8.76 5.22
N PHE A 210 -3.26 -8.02 6.05
CA PHE A 210 -2.91 -6.67 6.42
C PHE A 210 -1.89 -6.70 7.56
N VAL A 211 -0.74 -6.09 7.33
CA VAL A 211 0.34 -6.02 8.33
C VAL A 211 0.42 -4.59 8.83
N VAL A 212 -0.03 -4.38 10.05
CA VAL A 212 -0.20 -3.05 10.65
C VAL A 212 0.93 -2.80 11.64
N VAL A 213 1.75 -1.77 11.38
CA VAL A 213 2.84 -1.37 12.28
C VAL A 213 2.48 -0.06 12.98
N ARG A 214 2.76 0.01 14.28
CA ARG A 214 2.66 1.25 15.07
C ARG A 214 3.77 2.21 14.68
N LYS A 215 3.42 3.50 14.43
CA LYS A 215 4.37 4.54 14.01
C LYS A 215 5.36 4.97 15.11
N SER A 216 5.06 4.67 16.37
CA SER A 216 5.84 5.06 17.54
C SER A 216 6.13 3.85 18.42
N LEU A 217 7.01 4.00 19.42
CA LEU A 217 7.28 2.96 20.39
C LEU A 217 5.97 2.35 20.94
N PRO A 218 5.91 1.02 21.07
CA PRO A 218 6.98 0.03 20.91
C PRO A 218 7.18 -0.49 19.46
N TYR A 219 6.58 0.13 18.43
CA TYR A 219 6.61 -0.30 17.01
C TYR A 219 6.06 -1.72 16.80
N ASP A 220 5.07 -2.09 17.61
CA ASP A 220 4.43 -3.40 17.54
C ASP A 220 3.75 -3.60 16.18
N VAL A 221 3.77 -4.86 15.72
CA VAL A 221 3.17 -5.28 14.46
C VAL A 221 2.04 -6.26 14.74
N GLN A 222 0.90 -6.03 14.13
CA GLN A 222 -0.25 -6.93 14.16
C GLN A 222 -0.62 -7.33 12.72
N CYS A 223 -1.02 -8.59 12.56
CA CYS A 223 -1.48 -9.12 11.27
C CYS A 223 -2.99 -9.37 11.35
N TYR A 224 -3.71 -8.89 10.34
CA TYR A 224 -5.16 -9.04 10.22
C TYR A 224 -5.53 -9.60 8.86
N SER A 225 -6.59 -10.38 8.80
CA SER A 225 -7.25 -10.79 7.57
C SER A 225 -8.76 -10.71 7.79
N PHE A 226 -9.52 -10.40 6.74
CA PHE A 226 -10.97 -10.57 6.77
C PHE A 226 -11.29 -12.02 6.43
N SER A 227 -12.21 -12.62 7.17
CA SER A 227 -12.83 -13.89 6.80
C SER A 227 -14.02 -13.64 5.86
N ALA A 228 -14.49 -14.69 5.19
CA ALA A 228 -15.71 -14.60 4.38
C ALA A 228 -16.93 -14.17 5.23
N ASP A 229 -16.96 -14.53 6.51
CA ASP A 229 -18.03 -14.17 7.44
C ASP A 229 -17.98 -12.70 7.86
N ASP A 230 -16.79 -12.07 7.89
CA ASP A 230 -16.67 -10.64 8.19
C ASP A 230 -17.19 -9.73 7.06
N ALA A 231 -17.29 -10.25 5.84
CA ALA A 231 -17.81 -9.51 4.68
C ALA A 231 -19.35 -9.52 4.61
N ALA A 232 -20.03 -10.35 5.40
CA ALA A 232 -21.47 -10.53 5.41
C ALA A 232 -22.17 -9.78 6.58
N ALA A 233 -21.42 -9.18 7.48
CA ALA A 233 -21.90 -8.42 8.64
C ALA A 233 -21.84 -6.91 8.41
#